data_b29f4faf40fc676fccbe3831a4f08583
#
_entry.id   b29f4faf40fc676fccbe3831a4f08583
#
_cell.length_a   1.000
_cell.length_b   1.000
_cell.length_c   1.000
_cell.angle_alpha   90.00
_cell.angle_beta   90.00
_cell.angle_gamma   90.00
#
_symmetry.space_group_name_H-M   'P 1'
#
loop_
_entity.id
_entity.type
_entity.pdbx_description
1 polymer ?
#
loop_
_entity_poly.entity_id
_entity_poly.type
_entity_poly.pdbx_seq_one_letter_code
_entity_poly.pdbx_strand_id
1 'polypeptide(L)'
;AWQCHGLAGHRLTTRLDLSMPSCDGFLGRYVLADGSIPGGFGQPLDLTEASALTLEDGVLGGHVRLQSSISAKITGRPQQTVSQSEAGFEKIMQAAEVSFTWTVPADDCTIRLQLTIAASAP
;
A
#
# COMPACT_ATOMS: atom_id res chain seq x y z
N ALA A 1 -11.06 11.37 -3.91
CA ALA A 1 -12.34 10.66 -4.05
C ALA A 1 -12.68 10.46 -5.53
N TRP A 2 -13.35 9.36 -5.83
CA TRP A 2 -13.83 9.03 -7.16
C TRP A 2 -15.34 8.98 -7.15
N GLN A 3 -15.98 9.71 -8.06
CA GLN A 3 -17.42 9.61 -8.29
C GLN A 3 -17.65 8.69 -9.48
N CYS A 4 -18.43 7.65 -9.29
CA CYS A 4 -18.70 6.65 -10.31
C CYS A 4 -20.15 6.74 -10.77
N HIS A 5 -20.33 6.81 -12.09
CA HIS A 5 -21.65 6.88 -12.72
C HIS A 5 -21.77 5.79 -13.79
N GLY A 6 -22.76 4.93 -13.68
CA GLY A 6 -23.00 3.86 -14.64
C GLY A 6 -21.96 2.77 -14.67
N LEU A 7 -21.20 2.58 -13.59
CA LEU A 7 -20.07 1.67 -13.52
C LEU A 7 -20.27 0.49 -12.56
N ALA A 8 -21.48 0.24 -12.10
CA ALA A 8 -21.75 -0.89 -11.20
C ALA A 8 -21.16 -2.20 -11.75
N GLY A 9 -20.44 -2.94 -10.91
CA GLY A 9 -19.78 -4.18 -11.29
C GLY A 9 -18.42 -4.02 -11.98
N HIS A 10 -18.06 -2.83 -12.42
CA HIS A 10 -16.74 -2.57 -12.97
C HIS A 10 -15.68 -2.52 -11.86
N ARG A 11 -14.42 -2.73 -12.24
CA ARG A 11 -13.29 -2.63 -11.32
C ARG A 11 -12.59 -1.29 -11.51
N LEU A 12 -12.31 -0.63 -10.39
CA LEU A 12 -11.50 0.58 -10.34
C LEU A 12 -10.24 0.27 -9.53
N THR A 13 -9.09 0.54 -10.12
CA THR A 13 -7.80 0.33 -9.43
C THR A 13 -7.03 1.64 -9.32
N THR A 14 -6.51 1.92 -8.13
CA THR A 14 -5.53 2.97 -7.92
C THR A 14 -4.24 2.38 -7.35
N ARG A 15 -3.11 2.92 -7.78
CA ARG A 15 -1.79 2.50 -7.34
C ARG A 15 -1.05 3.66 -6.69
N LEU A 16 -0.44 3.38 -5.56
CA LEU A 16 0.40 4.32 -4.82
C LEU A 16 1.81 3.75 -4.73
N ASP A 17 2.80 4.50 -5.16
CA ASP A 17 4.21 4.17 -4.98
C ASP A 17 4.74 5.02 -3.82
N LEU A 18 5.03 4.36 -2.70
CA LEU A 18 5.45 5.03 -1.47
C LEU A 18 6.92 4.78 -1.23
N SER A 19 7.74 5.82 -1.44
CA SER A 19 9.16 5.79 -1.13
C SER A 19 9.35 6.09 0.34
N MET A 20 9.74 5.08 1.10
CA MET A 20 9.95 5.19 2.54
C MET A 20 11.38 4.80 2.89
N PRO A 21 11.99 5.39 3.95
CA PRO A 21 13.38 5.10 4.30
C PRO A 21 13.68 3.62 4.54
N SER A 22 12.70 2.84 5.03
CA SER A 22 12.85 1.41 5.30
C SER A 22 12.44 0.51 4.15
N CYS A 23 12.28 1.04 2.92
CA CYS A 23 11.92 0.21 1.79
C CYS A 23 12.93 -0.92 1.55
N ASP A 24 14.20 -0.67 1.80
CA ASP A 24 15.29 -1.64 1.60
C ASP A 24 15.83 -2.19 2.93
N GLY A 25 15.05 -2.16 3.98
CA GLY A 25 15.49 -2.58 5.31
C GLY A 25 14.47 -3.47 6.03
N PHE A 26 14.82 -3.84 7.27
CA PHE A 26 13.99 -4.72 8.08
C PHE A 26 12.96 -3.98 8.94
N LEU A 27 13.03 -2.65 9.01
CA LEU A 27 12.22 -1.84 9.90
C LEU A 27 10.92 -1.36 9.26
N GLY A 28 10.71 -1.66 7.97
CA GLY A 28 9.46 -1.35 7.28
C GLY A 28 8.54 -2.55 7.26
N ARG A 29 7.28 -2.35 7.66
CA ARG A 29 6.32 -3.45 7.74
C ARG A 29 4.90 -2.99 7.47
N TYR A 30 4.09 -3.90 6.95
CA TYR A 30 2.65 -3.71 6.82
C TYR A 30 1.96 -4.10 8.12
N VAL A 31 0.98 -3.31 8.53
CA VAL A 31 0.14 -3.60 9.69
C VAL A 31 -1.31 -3.58 9.24
N LEU A 32 -2.05 -4.65 9.52
CA LEU A 32 -3.45 -4.77 9.17
C LEU A 32 -4.35 -4.09 10.21
N ALA A 33 -5.63 -3.95 9.88
CA ALA A 33 -6.61 -3.30 10.75
C ALA A 33 -6.75 -3.99 12.12
N ASP A 34 -6.52 -5.30 12.19
CA ASP A 34 -6.56 -6.08 13.44
C ASP A 34 -5.24 -6.05 14.22
N GLY A 35 -4.24 -5.32 13.72
CA GLY A 35 -2.91 -5.24 14.32
C GLY A 35 -1.93 -6.34 13.89
N SER A 36 -2.36 -7.30 13.07
CA SER A 36 -1.47 -8.35 12.57
C SER A 36 -0.48 -7.81 11.54
N ILE A 37 0.68 -8.43 11.47
CA ILE A 37 1.79 -8.01 10.60
C ILE A 37 2.08 -9.15 9.63
N PRO A 38 1.58 -9.07 8.37
CA PRO A 38 1.80 -10.12 7.38
C PRO A 38 3.24 -10.17 6.85
N GLY A 39 3.95 -9.06 6.90
CA GLY A 39 5.33 -9.01 6.43
C GLY A 39 5.86 -7.60 6.29
N GLY A 40 7.08 -7.50 5.78
CA GLY A 40 7.76 -6.24 5.49
C GLY A 40 7.48 -5.74 4.07
N PHE A 41 7.99 -4.54 3.76
CA PHE A 41 7.78 -3.92 2.45
C PHE A 41 8.45 -4.69 1.30
N GLY A 42 9.47 -5.47 1.59
CA GLY A 42 10.16 -6.30 0.60
C GLY A 42 9.42 -7.57 0.24
N GLN A 43 8.31 -7.86 0.88
CA GLN A 43 7.50 -9.05 0.66
C GLN A 43 6.18 -8.70 0.00
N PRO A 44 5.65 -9.57 -0.88
CA PRO A 44 4.35 -9.32 -1.49
C PRO A 44 3.23 -9.38 -0.45
N LEU A 45 2.25 -8.52 -0.61
CA LEU A 45 1.04 -8.47 0.20
C LEU A 45 -0.17 -8.70 -0.69
N ASP A 46 -1.10 -9.55 -0.24
CA ASP A 46 -2.37 -9.79 -0.94
C ASP A 46 -3.49 -9.92 0.08
N LEU A 47 -4.38 -8.93 0.09
CA LEU A 47 -5.56 -8.91 0.93
C LEU A 47 -6.79 -8.95 0.03
N THR A 48 -7.60 -9.99 0.16
CA THR A 48 -8.77 -10.19 -0.71
C THR A 48 -9.88 -9.18 -0.46
N GLU A 49 -10.05 -8.77 0.80
CA GLU A 49 -11.08 -7.81 1.18
C GLU A 49 -10.62 -7.07 2.44
N ALA A 50 -10.32 -5.80 2.30
CA ALA A 50 -9.88 -4.96 3.41
C ALA A 50 -10.19 -3.50 3.13
N SER A 51 -10.34 -2.70 4.17
CA SER A 51 -10.60 -1.27 4.05
C SER A 51 -9.49 -0.39 4.58
N ALA A 52 -8.50 -0.96 5.26
CA ALA A 52 -7.39 -0.19 5.82
C ALA A 52 -6.08 -0.98 5.76
N LEU A 53 -5.00 -0.24 5.58
CA LEU A 53 -3.63 -0.76 5.63
C LEU A 53 -2.73 0.31 6.21
N THR A 54 -1.84 -0.06 7.11
CA THR A 54 -0.82 0.82 7.66
C THR A 54 0.56 0.34 7.21
N LEU A 55 1.37 1.29 6.72
CA LEU A 55 2.79 1.05 6.43
C LEU A 55 3.59 1.72 7.54
N GLU A 56 4.25 0.93 8.37
CA GLU A 56 5.04 1.39 9.50
C GLU A 56 6.51 1.38 9.14
N ASP A 57 7.20 2.48 9.40
CA ASP A 57 8.61 2.65 9.08
C ASP A 57 9.40 2.98 10.34
N GLY A 58 10.20 2.04 10.80
CA GLY A 58 10.99 2.19 12.02
C GLY A 58 12.16 3.16 11.88
N VAL A 59 12.67 3.39 10.67
CA VAL A 59 13.73 4.38 10.44
C VAL A 59 13.14 5.79 10.52
N LEU A 60 12.02 6.01 9.86
CA LEU A 60 11.29 7.28 9.89
C LEU A 60 10.71 7.56 11.29
N GLY A 61 10.41 6.52 12.06
CA GLY A 61 9.69 6.65 13.33
C GLY A 61 8.24 7.06 13.12
N GLY A 62 7.62 6.64 12.03
CA GLY A 62 6.28 7.01 11.66
C GLY A 62 5.56 5.97 10.84
N HIS A 63 4.34 6.31 10.46
CA HIS A 63 3.52 5.42 9.63
C HIS A 63 2.66 6.20 8.64
N VAL A 64 2.30 5.51 7.57
CA VAL A 64 1.31 5.96 6.59
C VAL A 64 0.11 5.04 6.71
N ARG A 65 -1.05 5.59 7.00
CA ARG A 65 -2.29 4.85 7.06
C ARG A 65 -3.13 5.14 5.83
N LEU A 66 -3.54 4.08 5.15
CA LEU A 66 -4.44 4.12 4.00
C LEU A 66 -5.79 3.57 4.43
N GLN A 67 -6.84 4.33 4.25
CA GLN A 67 -8.19 3.94 4.63
C GLN A 67 -9.15 4.19 3.48
N SER A 68 -9.87 3.14 3.08
CA SER A 68 -10.88 3.19 2.04
C SER A 68 -12.27 3.26 2.65
N SER A 69 -13.18 3.99 1.99
CA SER A 69 -14.58 4.09 2.41
C SER A 69 -15.35 2.79 2.23
N ILE A 70 -14.90 1.92 1.32
CA ILE A 70 -15.48 0.59 1.09
C ILE A 70 -14.36 -0.44 1.02
N SER A 71 -14.71 -1.71 1.21
CA SER A 71 -13.75 -2.80 1.09
C SER A 71 -13.13 -2.89 -0.30
N ALA A 72 -11.87 -3.24 -0.35
CA ALA A 72 -11.09 -3.35 -1.58
C ALA A 72 -10.21 -4.59 -1.55
N LYS A 73 -9.77 -5.04 -2.71
CA LYS A 73 -8.61 -5.91 -2.82
C LYS A 73 -7.38 -5.03 -2.70
N ILE A 74 -6.52 -5.33 -1.74
CA ILE A 74 -5.29 -4.57 -1.51
C ILE A 74 -4.10 -5.47 -1.82
N THR A 75 -3.25 -5.04 -2.73
CA THR A 75 -2.00 -5.73 -3.04
C THR A 75 -0.83 -4.82 -2.79
N GLY A 76 0.27 -5.38 -2.33
CA GLY A 76 1.51 -4.66 -2.13
C GLY A 76 2.68 -5.47 -2.69
N ARG A 77 3.64 -4.78 -3.26
CA ARG A 77 4.87 -5.39 -3.74
C ARG A 77 6.01 -4.39 -3.71
N PRO A 78 7.27 -4.87 -3.59
CA PRO A 78 8.41 -3.98 -3.70
C PRO A 78 8.57 -3.52 -5.15
N GLN A 79 8.79 -2.23 -5.35
CA GLN A 79 9.25 -1.68 -6.61
C GLN A 79 10.77 -1.64 -6.55
N GLN A 80 11.41 -2.41 -7.42
CA GLN A 80 12.85 -2.59 -7.43
C GLN A 80 13.46 -2.08 -8.72
N THR A 81 14.65 -1.50 -8.63
CA THR A 81 15.49 -1.22 -9.78
C THR A 81 16.72 -2.10 -9.72
N VAL A 82 17.31 -2.34 -10.91
CA VAL A 82 18.57 -3.08 -11.03
C VAL A 82 19.67 -2.07 -11.31
N SER A 83 20.69 -2.03 -10.45
CA SER A 83 21.85 -1.19 -10.64
C SER A 83 23.07 -2.07 -10.88
N GLN A 84 23.95 -1.63 -11.78
CA GLN A 84 25.19 -2.32 -12.06
C GLN A 84 26.28 -1.79 -11.14
N SER A 85 26.97 -2.71 -10.46
CA SER A 85 28.14 -2.43 -9.62
C SER A 85 29.33 -3.24 -10.08
N GLU A 86 30.50 -3.00 -9.49
CA GLU A 86 31.72 -3.78 -9.79
C GLU A 86 31.57 -5.26 -9.46
N ALA A 87 30.70 -5.60 -8.51
CA ALA A 87 30.39 -6.97 -8.12
C ALA A 87 29.29 -7.63 -8.94
N GLY A 88 28.69 -6.92 -9.93
CA GLY A 88 27.58 -7.40 -10.75
C GLY A 88 26.35 -6.51 -10.65
N PHE A 89 25.17 -7.11 -10.79
CA PHE A 89 23.90 -6.40 -10.69
C PHE A 89 23.34 -6.49 -9.28
N GLU A 90 22.85 -5.35 -8.77
CA GLU A 90 22.16 -5.27 -7.50
C GLU A 90 20.71 -4.84 -7.71
N LYS A 91 19.80 -5.49 -6.97
CA LYS A 91 18.40 -5.06 -6.91
C LYS A 91 18.24 -4.10 -5.74
N ILE A 92 17.78 -2.90 -6.03
CA ILE A 92 17.54 -1.88 -5.01
C ILE A 92 16.03 -1.63 -4.97
N MET A 93 15.44 -1.78 -3.79
CA MET A 93 14.04 -1.46 -3.57
C MET A 93 13.87 0.06 -3.49
N GLN A 94 13.04 0.62 -4.37
CA GLN A 94 12.82 2.07 -4.46
C GLN A 94 11.56 2.52 -3.72
N ALA A 95 10.55 1.67 -3.68
CA ALA A 95 9.25 2.02 -3.11
C ALA A 95 8.45 0.77 -2.74
N ALA A 96 7.49 0.96 -1.86
CA ALA A 96 6.41 0.01 -1.69
C ALA A 96 5.28 0.40 -2.65
N GLU A 97 4.89 -0.49 -3.55
CA GLU A 97 3.81 -0.30 -4.50
C GLU A 97 2.54 -0.91 -3.93
N VAL A 98 1.57 -0.08 -3.59
CA VAL A 98 0.30 -0.52 -2.99
C VAL A 98 -0.83 -0.20 -3.95
N SER A 99 -1.64 -1.21 -4.28
CA SER A 99 -2.79 -1.07 -5.18
C SER A 99 -4.07 -1.40 -4.44
N PHE A 100 -5.07 -0.53 -4.62
CA PHE A 100 -6.44 -0.75 -4.16
C PHE A 100 -7.31 -1.01 -5.38
N THR A 101 -8.01 -2.14 -5.39
CA THR A 101 -8.96 -2.48 -6.44
C THR A 101 -10.35 -2.63 -5.84
N TRP A 102 -11.27 -1.81 -6.30
CA TRP A 102 -12.67 -1.85 -5.89
C TRP A 102 -13.52 -2.44 -6.98
N THR A 103 -14.53 -3.22 -6.58
CA THR A 103 -15.67 -3.50 -7.45
C THR A 103 -16.72 -2.43 -7.16
N VAL A 104 -17.08 -1.65 -8.16
CA VAL A 104 -18.02 -0.53 -8.00
C VAL A 104 -19.39 -1.10 -7.59
N PRO A 105 -19.92 -0.72 -6.41
CA PRO A 105 -21.10 -1.40 -5.83
C PRO A 105 -22.44 -0.93 -6.40
N ALA A 106 -22.47 0.26 -7.01
CA ALA A 106 -23.70 0.85 -7.52
C ALA A 106 -23.39 1.79 -8.69
N ASP A 107 -24.40 2.07 -9.53
CA ASP A 107 -24.23 2.96 -10.68
C ASP A 107 -23.85 4.38 -10.26
N ASP A 108 -24.35 4.85 -9.13
CA ASP A 108 -23.96 6.13 -8.54
C ASP A 108 -23.33 5.85 -7.19
N CYS A 109 -22.01 6.03 -7.09
CA CYS A 109 -21.30 5.86 -5.82
C CYS A 109 -20.08 6.76 -5.76
N THR A 110 -19.63 7.01 -4.53
CA THR A 110 -18.38 7.72 -4.27
C THR A 110 -17.46 6.80 -3.48
N ILE A 111 -16.24 6.62 -3.99
CA ILE A 111 -15.20 5.87 -3.33
C ILE A 111 -14.15 6.84 -2.84
N ARG A 112 -13.77 6.74 -1.58
CA ARG A 112 -12.76 7.61 -0.94
C ARG A 112 -11.61 6.77 -0.44
N LEU A 113 -10.41 7.24 -0.72
CA LEU A 113 -9.18 6.71 -0.13
C LEU A 113 -8.50 7.86 0.61
N GLN A 114 -8.30 7.67 1.90
CA GLN A 114 -7.67 8.67 2.77
C GLN A 114 -6.27 8.19 3.15
N LEU A 115 -5.30 9.06 2.98
CA LEU A 115 -3.92 8.83 3.39
C LEU A 115 -3.62 9.74 4.57
N THR A 116 -3.14 9.15 5.66
CA THR A 116 -2.74 9.88 6.87
C THR A 116 -1.31 9.53 7.21
N ILE A 117 -0.49 10.54 7.45
CA ILE A 117 0.90 10.36 7.85
C ILE A 117 1.02 10.84 9.30
N ALA A 118 1.58 10.01 10.17
CA ALA A 118 1.74 10.36 11.58
C ALA A 118 3.03 9.77 12.14
N ALA A 119 3.58 10.42 13.17
CA ALA A 119 4.68 9.85 13.93
C ALA A 119 4.17 8.66 14.75
N SER A 120 5.01 7.62 14.83
CA SER A 120 4.72 6.49 15.71
C SER A 120 4.82 6.93 17.16
N ALA A 121 3.99 6.33 18.01
CA ALA A 121 4.09 6.55 19.45
C ALA A 121 5.45 6.08 19.97
N PRO A 122 6.06 6.81 20.91
CA PRO A 122 7.33 6.42 21.49
C PRO A 122 7.25 5.12 22.29
#